data_963b8936b7f727ab665f67d24ea8c133
#
_entry.id   963b8936b7f727ab665f67d24ea8c133
#
_cell.length_a   1.000
_cell.length_b   1.000
_cell.length_c   1.000
_cell.angle_alpha   90.00
_cell.angle_beta   90.00
_cell.angle_gamma   90.00
#
_symmetry.space_group_name_H-M   'P 1'
#
loop_
_entity.id
_entity.type
_entity.pdbx_description
1 polymer ?
#
loop_
_entity_poly.entity_id
_entity_poly.type
_entity_poly.pdbx_seq_one_letter_code
_entity_poly.pdbx_strand_id
1 'polypeptide(L)'
;MTRYESIINLGDNFVKLISRSLIPVHLLDWKVYYEAYLKESDLQKQRHGKVRKTHVACTIADDYKISERSMFTIIAFMEGS
;
A
#
# COMPACT_ATOMS: atom_id res chain seq x y z
N MET A 1 -14.47 -1.55 -7.08
CA MET A 1 -13.61 -2.06 -5.98
C MET A 1 -12.17 -1.97 -6.39
N THR A 2 -11.31 -1.41 -5.52
CA THR A 2 -9.88 -1.34 -5.81
C THR A 2 -9.21 -2.69 -5.57
N ARG A 3 -8.00 -2.86 -6.12
CA ARG A 3 -7.23 -4.08 -5.85
C ARG A 3 -6.94 -4.25 -4.38
N TYR A 4 -6.67 -3.15 -3.68
CA TYR A 4 -6.44 -3.20 -2.24
C TYR A 4 -7.68 -3.71 -1.49
N GLU A 5 -8.86 -3.23 -1.84
CA GLU A 5 -10.11 -3.71 -1.24
C GLU A 5 -10.32 -5.19 -1.50
N SER A 6 -10.00 -5.65 -2.71
CA SER A 6 -10.09 -7.08 -3.03
C SER A 6 -9.14 -7.91 -2.18
N ILE A 7 -7.93 -7.41 -1.95
CA ILE A 7 -6.93 -8.09 -1.10
C ILE A 7 -7.43 -8.18 0.34
N ILE A 8 -7.97 -7.09 0.89
CA ILE A 8 -8.50 -7.07 2.24
C ILE A 8 -9.65 -8.08 2.38
N ASN A 9 -10.53 -8.12 1.40
CA ASN A 9 -11.69 -9.01 1.43
C ASN A 9 -11.31 -10.49 1.40
N LEU A 10 -10.12 -10.83 0.92
CA LEU A 10 -9.62 -12.20 0.99
C LEU A 10 -9.31 -12.65 2.43
N GLY A 11 -8.98 -11.68 3.31
CA GLY A 11 -8.66 -12.00 4.70
C GLY A 11 -7.54 -13.02 4.81
N ASP A 12 -7.74 -14.06 5.62
CA ASP A 12 -6.72 -15.12 5.81
C ASP A 12 -6.42 -15.88 4.53
N ASN A 13 -7.34 -15.89 3.57
CA ASN A 13 -7.12 -16.56 2.29
C ASN A 13 -6.00 -15.92 1.49
N PHE A 14 -5.72 -14.63 1.70
CA PHE A 14 -4.63 -13.93 1.03
C PHE A 14 -3.28 -14.62 1.31
N VAL A 15 -2.99 -14.89 2.58
CA VAL A 15 -1.76 -15.58 2.97
C VAL A 15 -1.73 -17.01 2.44
N LYS A 16 -2.87 -17.71 2.48
CA LYS A 16 -2.96 -19.07 1.95
C LYS A 16 -2.69 -19.13 0.46
N LEU A 17 -3.22 -18.16 -0.30
CA LEU A 17 -2.99 -18.08 -1.74
C LEU A 17 -1.53 -17.79 -2.07
N ILE A 18 -0.86 -16.94 -1.28
CA ILE A 18 0.56 -16.70 -1.42
C ILE A 18 1.36 -17.98 -1.16
N SER A 19 1.02 -18.70 -0.08
CA SER A 19 1.69 -19.97 0.27
C SER A 19 1.56 -21.01 -0.84
N ARG A 20 0.47 -20.98 -1.60
CA ARG A 20 0.24 -21.90 -2.71
C ARG A 20 0.78 -21.37 -4.03
N SER A 21 1.51 -20.26 -4.03
CA SER A 21 2.07 -19.61 -5.21
C SER A 21 1.01 -19.17 -6.23
N LEU A 22 -0.23 -18.97 -5.79
CA LEU A 22 -1.32 -18.48 -6.64
C LEU A 22 -1.32 -16.94 -6.72
N ILE A 23 -0.71 -16.28 -5.73
CA ILE A 23 -0.53 -14.83 -5.70
C ILE A 23 0.95 -14.56 -5.50
N PRO A 24 1.56 -13.60 -6.23
CA PRO A 24 2.98 -13.27 -6.04
C PRO A 24 3.29 -12.82 -4.62
N VAL A 25 4.38 -13.34 -4.06
CA VAL A 25 4.78 -13.06 -2.68
C VAL A 25 5.07 -11.58 -2.43
N HIS A 26 5.51 -10.83 -3.45
CA HIS A 26 5.80 -9.40 -3.29
C HIS A 26 4.56 -8.59 -2.93
N LEU A 27 3.36 -9.07 -3.20
CA LEU A 27 2.13 -8.38 -2.83
C LEU A 27 1.95 -8.30 -1.31
N LEU A 28 2.59 -9.18 -0.54
CA LEU A 28 2.59 -9.10 0.91
C LEU A 28 3.27 -7.80 1.36
N ASP A 29 4.46 -7.54 0.83
CA ASP A 29 5.20 -6.32 1.13
C ASP A 29 4.46 -5.07 0.62
N TRP A 30 3.90 -5.15 -0.59
CA TRP A 30 3.15 -4.05 -1.18
C TRP A 30 1.94 -3.68 -0.33
N LYS A 31 1.25 -4.69 0.24
CA LYS A 31 0.13 -4.44 1.14
C LYS A 31 0.59 -3.67 2.38
N VAL A 32 1.72 -4.06 2.97
CA VAL A 32 2.28 -3.37 4.14
C VAL A 32 2.63 -1.92 3.81
N TYR A 33 3.30 -1.68 2.69
CA TYR A 33 3.70 -0.33 2.28
C TYR A 33 2.47 0.55 2.01
N TYR A 34 1.47 0.01 1.34
CA TYR A 34 0.26 0.76 1.05
C TYR A 34 -0.53 1.09 2.32
N GLU A 35 -0.62 0.15 3.25
CA GLU A 35 -1.28 0.40 4.54
C GLU A 35 -0.56 1.48 5.34
N ALA A 36 0.77 1.49 5.32
CA ALA A 36 1.56 2.55 5.95
C ALA A 36 1.29 3.90 5.28
N TYR A 37 1.17 3.92 3.95
CA TYR A 37 0.81 5.13 3.20
C TYR A 37 -0.57 5.66 3.62
N LEU A 38 -1.56 4.79 3.74
CA LEU A 38 -2.90 5.19 4.16
C LEU A 38 -2.90 5.76 5.57
N LYS A 39 -2.18 5.12 6.48
CA LYS A 39 -2.08 5.56 7.86
C LYS A 39 -1.43 6.93 7.96
N GLU A 40 -0.33 7.14 7.25
CA GLU A 40 0.36 8.43 7.24
C GLU A 40 -0.50 9.52 6.61
N SER A 41 -1.26 9.18 5.54
CA SER A 41 -2.19 10.10 4.92
C SER A 41 -3.25 10.58 5.92
N ASP A 42 -3.81 9.66 6.70
CA ASP A 42 -4.79 10.01 7.73
C ASP A 42 -4.20 10.90 8.80
N LEU A 43 -2.98 10.60 9.26
CA LEU A 43 -2.30 11.40 10.27
C LEU A 43 -2.05 12.83 9.77
N GLN A 44 -1.60 12.98 8.53
CA GLN A 44 -1.37 14.30 7.96
C GLN A 44 -2.66 15.08 7.77
N LYS A 45 -3.73 14.40 7.38
CA LYS A 45 -5.04 15.02 7.24
C LYS A 45 -5.53 15.55 8.59
N GLN A 46 -5.35 14.80 9.66
CA GLN A 46 -5.74 15.21 10.99
C GLN A 46 -4.92 16.41 11.49
N ARG A 47 -3.62 16.46 11.17
CA ARG A 47 -2.71 17.51 11.64
C ARG A 47 -2.85 18.79 10.83
N HIS A 48 -3.00 18.69 9.51
CA HIS A 48 -2.90 19.82 8.59
C HIS A 48 -4.17 20.08 7.79
N GLY A 49 -5.18 19.23 7.89
CA GLY A 49 -6.42 19.36 7.12
C GLY A 49 -6.28 19.04 5.64
N LYS A 50 -5.05 18.84 5.15
CA LYS A 50 -4.76 18.53 3.75
C LYS A 50 -3.73 17.43 3.67
N VAL A 51 -3.80 16.63 2.60
CA VAL A 51 -2.83 15.56 2.35
C VAL A 51 -2.18 15.80 0.99
N ARG A 52 -0.84 15.84 0.98
CA ARG A 52 -0.06 15.82 -0.26
C ARG A 52 0.38 14.39 -0.49
N LYS A 53 -0.27 13.71 -1.43
CA LYS A 53 0.01 12.31 -1.72
C LYS A 53 1.48 12.06 -2.05
N THR A 54 2.08 12.97 -2.83
CA THR A 54 3.50 12.88 -3.19
C THR A 54 4.39 12.90 -1.95
N HIS A 55 4.12 13.82 -1.03
CA HIS A 55 4.89 13.94 0.21
C HIS A 55 4.77 12.68 1.06
N VAL A 56 3.56 12.17 1.23
CA VAL A 56 3.32 10.94 2.00
C VAL A 56 4.04 9.76 1.36
N ALA A 57 3.94 9.63 0.04
CA ALA A 57 4.62 8.55 -0.69
C ALA A 57 6.14 8.61 -0.50
N CYS A 58 6.73 9.81 -0.56
CA CYS A 58 8.16 9.99 -0.34
C CYS A 58 8.56 9.62 1.10
N THR A 59 7.75 10.01 2.08
CA THR A 59 8.00 9.69 3.48
C THR A 59 8.02 8.18 3.70
N ILE A 60 7.04 7.47 3.17
CA ILE A 60 6.96 6.01 3.30
C ILE A 60 8.08 5.33 2.54
N ALA A 61 8.43 5.82 1.35
CA ALA A 61 9.55 5.28 0.59
C ALA A 61 10.85 5.37 1.38
N ASP A 62 11.11 6.50 2.04
CA ASP A 62 12.27 6.68 2.89
C ASP A 62 12.26 5.73 4.09
N ASP A 63 11.12 5.58 4.74
CA ASP A 63 10.97 4.71 5.91
C ASP A 63 11.29 3.25 5.59
N TYR A 64 10.86 2.78 4.43
CA TYR A 64 11.05 1.40 4.01
C TYR A 64 12.25 1.22 3.06
N LYS A 65 12.99 2.30 2.78
CA LYS A 65 14.21 2.27 1.94
C LYS A 65 13.92 1.73 0.53
N ILE A 66 12.79 2.11 -0.03
CA ILE A 66 12.44 1.82 -1.42
C ILE A 66 12.46 3.13 -2.22
N SER A 67 12.52 3.03 -3.54
CA SER A 67 12.49 4.22 -4.38
C SER A 67 11.11 4.86 -4.40
N GLU A 68 11.05 6.18 -4.61
CA GLU A 68 9.78 6.88 -4.76
C GLU A 68 8.98 6.31 -5.93
N ARG A 69 9.67 5.97 -7.02
CA ARG A 69 9.04 5.36 -8.18
C ARG A 69 8.35 4.05 -7.84
N SER A 70 9.01 3.22 -7.05
CA SER A 70 8.43 1.97 -6.57
C SER A 70 7.18 2.23 -5.74
N MET A 71 7.22 3.22 -4.85
CA MET A 71 6.08 3.57 -4.03
C MET A 71 4.89 4.04 -4.87
N PHE A 72 5.13 4.89 -5.88
CA PHE A 72 4.07 5.32 -6.79
C PHE A 72 3.49 4.16 -7.58
N THR A 73 4.31 3.20 -7.99
CA THR A 73 3.86 1.98 -8.66
C THR A 73 2.93 1.18 -7.76
N ILE A 74 3.32 1.02 -6.49
CA ILE A 74 2.52 0.29 -5.50
C ILE A 74 1.16 0.96 -5.30
N ILE A 75 1.16 2.29 -5.12
CA ILE A 75 -0.06 3.06 -4.92
C ILE A 75 -0.98 2.92 -6.13
N ALA A 76 -0.45 3.09 -7.34
CA ALA A 76 -1.23 2.97 -8.55
C ALA A 76 -1.83 1.58 -8.71
N PHE A 77 -1.07 0.54 -8.39
CA PHE A 77 -1.55 -0.84 -8.44
C PHE A 77 -2.70 -1.05 -7.45
N MET A 78 -2.51 -0.63 -6.19
CA MET A 78 -3.49 -0.88 -5.14
C MET A 78 -4.78 -0.10 -5.33
N GLU A 79 -4.71 1.10 -5.91
CA GLU A 79 -5.87 1.95 -6.16
C GLU A 79 -6.56 1.63 -7.49
N GLY A 80 -5.96 0.79 -8.32
CA GLY A 80 -6.56 0.32 -9.55
C GLY A 80 -7.65 -0.72 -9.30
N SER A 81 -8.45 -0.93 -10.30
CA SER A 81 -9.56 -1.91 -10.23
C SER A 81 -9.32 -3.11 -11.15
#